data_ab9f075450caef0fb2844c9d3e9290d7
#
_entry.id   ab9f075450caef0fb2844c9d3e9290d7
#
_cell.length_a   1.000
_cell.length_b   1.000
_cell.length_c   1.000
_cell.angle_alpha   90.00
_cell.angle_beta   90.00
_cell.angle_gamma   90.00
#
_symmetry.space_group_name_H-M   'P 1'
#
loop_
_entity.id
_entity.type
_entity.pdbx_description
1 polymer ?
#
loop_
_entity_poly.entity_id
_entity_poly.type
_entity_poly.pdbx_seq_one_letter_code
_entity_poly.pdbx_strand_id
1 'polypeptide(L)'
;MRITTTGTTIKNHSMGANAGRLVLLLIAVAFLLSCATGHDQQQMKMHMNMGIAYMKSKNFNSALKEFMAAERISSDNAELHYYIGACFYTKRLLNEAAREFQRAIELKKNYSEAHNYLGTVYLEMERYDLAIGEFEQALSNVVYETPSLALNNMGWAYYKKGDMKNALKQYHMAITREPESIILPLIYNNMGRAYLEHNDVDQAISAFEDALDAAPTLIEPRYWLGISYVRKGDAQRAVRELRAVVSANAESEMGMNAAEHLRILTGKN
;
A
#
# COMPACT_ATOMS: atom_id res chain seq x y z
N MET A 1 -53.97 46.37 -72.26
CA MET A 1 -53.47 46.56 -70.90
C MET A 1 -52.66 45.29 -70.55
N ARG A 2 -51.30 45.36 -70.64
CA ARG A 2 -50.43 44.20 -70.38
C ARG A 2 -49.86 44.35 -68.99
N ILE A 3 -50.05 43.36 -68.14
CA ILE A 3 -49.45 43.29 -66.82
C ILE A 3 -48.26 42.31 -66.91
N THR A 4 -47.06 42.82 -66.75
CA THR A 4 -45.83 42.04 -66.66
C THR A 4 -45.56 41.68 -65.21
N THR A 5 -45.56 40.39 -64.84
CA THR A 5 -45.15 39.85 -63.59
C THR A 5 -43.66 39.53 -63.63
N THR A 6 -42.85 40.26 -62.89
CA THR A 6 -41.41 39.97 -62.67
C THR A 6 -41.28 38.92 -61.60
N GLY A 7 -40.84 37.74 -61.96
CA GLY A 7 -40.49 36.68 -61.01
C GLY A 7 -39.12 36.93 -60.34
N THR A 8 -39.15 37.05 -59.06
CA THR A 8 -37.92 37.10 -58.20
C THR A 8 -37.50 35.67 -57.81
N THR A 9 -36.50 35.15 -58.49
CA THR A 9 -35.92 33.85 -58.17
C THR A 9 -34.93 34.09 -57.06
N ILE A 10 -35.30 33.68 -55.84
CA ILE A 10 -34.44 33.75 -54.63
C ILE A 10 -33.38 32.65 -54.75
N LYS A 11 -32.11 33.04 -54.72
CA LYS A 11 -30.95 32.18 -54.69
C LYS A 11 -30.86 31.48 -53.30
N ASN A 12 -31.39 30.28 -53.12
CA ASN A 12 -31.27 29.46 -51.90
C ASN A 12 -30.23 28.35 -52.02
N HIS A 13 -29.29 28.39 -52.98
CA HIS A 13 -28.33 27.28 -53.18
C HIS A 13 -26.98 27.42 -52.49
N SER A 14 -26.60 28.58 -51.89
CA SER A 14 -25.30 28.74 -51.28
C SER A 14 -25.22 28.44 -49.78
N MET A 15 -26.34 28.52 -49.06
CA MET A 15 -26.36 28.27 -47.60
C MET A 15 -26.23 26.79 -47.23
N GLY A 16 -26.82 25.87 -48.02
CA GLY A 16 -26.74 24.43 -47.77
C GLY A 16 -25.36 23.83 -48.03
N ALA A 17 -24.65 24.34 -49.06
CA ALA A 17 -23.28 23.86 -49.35
C ALA A 17 -22.24 24.27 -48.31
N ASN A 18 -22.40 25.45 -47.74
CA ASN A 18 -21.50 25.93 -46.67
C ASN A 18 -21.78 25.22 -45.32
N ALA A 19 -23.03 24.93 -45.00
CA ALA A 19 -23.40 24.14 -43.80
C ALA A 19 -22.87 22.70 -43.91
N GLY A 20 -22.99 22.05 -45.09
CA GLY A 20 -22.40 20.71 -45.29
C GLY A 20 -20.87 20.66 -45.17
N ARG A 21 -20.18 21.68 -45.70
CA ARG A 21 -18.72 21.81 -45.55
C ARG A 21 -18.29 22.02 -44.09
N LEU A 22 -19.03 22.82 -43.32
CA LEU A 22 -18.78 23.05 -41.91
C LEU A 22 -18.96 21.77 -41.10
N VAL A 23 -20.00 21.00 -41.35
CA VAL A 23 -20.22 19.70 -40.67
C VAL A 23 -19.12 18.70 -41.01
N LEU A 24 -18.68 18.59 -42.27
CA LEU A 24 -17.56 17.72 -42.66
C LEU A 24 -16.22 18.14 -41.97
N LEU A 25 -15.97 19.45 -41.85
CA LEU A 25 -14.81 19.98 -41.15
C LEU A 25 -14.86 19.63 -39.66
N LEU A 26 -16.00 19.76 -38.99
CA LEU A 26 -16.18 19.39 -37.58
C LEU A 26 -15.99 17.89 -37.37
N ILE A 27 -16.50 17.04 -38.25
CA ILE A 27 -16.31 15.59 -38.22
C ILE A 27 -14.81 15.25 -38.41
N ALA A 28 -14.13 15.87 -39.36
CA ALA A 28 -12.69 15.65 -39.59
C ALA A 28 -11.83 16.08 -38.37
N VAL A 29 -12.14 17.24 -37.79
CA VAL A 29 -11.46 17.71 -36.57
C VAL A 29 -11.73 16.77 -35.38
N ALA A 30 -12.97 16.32 -35.18
CA ALA A 30 -13.31 15.37 -34.14
C ALA A 30 -12.59 14.02 -34.34
N PHE A 31 -12.46 13.55 -35.59
CA PHE A 31 -11.70 12.33 -35.88
C PHE A 31 -10.21 12.49 -35.64
N LEU A 32 -9.61 13.61 -36.02
CA LEU A 32 -8.19 13.90 -35.73
C LEU A 32 -7.92 14.01 -34.25
N LEU A 33 -8.80 14.67 -33.49
CA LEU A 33 -8.70 14.75 -32.03
C LEU A 33 -8.83 13.37 -31.38
N SER A 34 -9.75 12.53 -31.86
CA SER A 34 -9.90 11.16 -31.34
C SER A 34 -8.69 10.28 -31.64
N CYS A 35 -8.07 10.41 -32.81
CA CYS A 35 -6.82 9.70 -33.13
C CYS A 35 -5.65 10.18 -32.30
N ALA A 36 -5.52 11.49 -32.03
CA ALA A 36 -4.47 12.05 -31.19
C ALA A 36 -4.60 11.56 -29.74
N THR A 37 -5.80 11.65 -29.16
CA THR A 37 -6.05 11.15 -27.79
C THR A 37 -5.84 9.64 -27.66
N GLY A 38 -6.17 8.86 -28.70
CA GLY A 38 -5.92 7.42 -28.72
C GLY A 38 -4.42 7.08 -28.72
N HIS A 39 -3.62 7.84 -29.47
CA HIS A 39 -2.17 7.68 -29.51
C HIS A 39 -1.51 8.03 -28.15
N ASP A 40 -1.90 9.16 -27.55
CA ASP A 40 -1.40 9.61 -26.27
C ASP A 40 -1.73 8.59 -25.16
N GLN A 41 -2.94 8.06 -25.15
CA GLN A 41 -3.36 7.05 -24.19
C GLN A 41 -2.56 5.74 -24.35
N GLN A 42 -2.23 5.34 -25.57
CA GLN A 42 -1.39 4.17 -25.83
C GLN A 42 0.05 4.40 -25.35
N GLN A 43 0.62 5.57 -25.60
CA GLN A 43 1.95 5.93 -25.10
C GLN A 43 2.00 5.98 -23.57
N MET A 44 1.02 6.61 -22.91
CA MET A 44 0.91 6.64 -21.47
C MET A 44 0.89 5.21 -20.89
N LYS A 45 0.06 4.34 -21.46
CA LYS A 45 -0.03 2.93 -21.02
C LYS A 45 1.26 2.15 -21.24
N MET A 46 1.99 2.44 -22.31
CA MET A 46 3.32 1.85 -22.57
C MET A 46 4.30 2.25 -21.46
N HIS A 47 4.41 3.53 -21.12
CA HIS A 47 5.28 4.00 -20.06
C HIS A 47 4.87 3.43 -18.70
N MET A 48 3.58 3.35 -18.38
CA MET A 48 3.10 2.68 -17.17
C MET A 48 3.57 1.22 -17.09
N ASN A 49 3.40 0.44 -18.16
CA ASN A 49 3.81 -0.96 -18.21
C ASN A 49 5.33 -1.12 -18.03
N MET A 50 6.12 -0.23 -18.64
CA MET A 50 7.58 -0.20 -18.44
C MET A 50 7.94 0.13 -17.00
N GLY A 51 7.29 1.11 -16.40
CA GLY A 51 7.45 1.47 -14.99
C GLY A 51 7.16 0.29 -14.05
N ILE A 52 6.03 -0.41 -14.27
CA ILE A 52 5.66 -1.61 -13.51
C ILE A 52 6.71 -2.72 -13.66
N ALA A 53 7.24 -2.93 -14.87
CA ALA A 53 8.29 -3.91 -15.11
C ALA A 53 9.59 -3.57 -14.35
N TYR A 54 9.97 -2.28 -14.33
CA TYR A 54 11.10 -1.82 -13.52
C TYR A 54 10.86 -1.95 -12.02
N MET A 55 9.65 -1.72 -11.51
CA MET A 55 9.31 -1.98 -10.10
C MET A 55 9.48 -3.45 -9.74
N LYS A 56 9.00 -4.38 -10.58
CA LYS A 56 9.17 -5.83 -10.38
C LYS A 56 10.65 -6.24 -10.32
N SER A 57 11.52 -5.57 -11.06
CA SER A 57 12.98 -5.77 -11.00
C SER A 57 13.68 -4.94 -9.91
N LYS A 58 12.93 -4.30 -9.02
CA LYS A 58 13.40 -3.42 -7.93
C LYS A 58 14.21 -2.22 -8.41
N ASN A 59 14.09 -1.84 -9.69
CA ASN A 59 14.74 -0.64 -10.26
C ASN A 59 13.81 0.58 -10.13
N PHE A 60 13.64 1.08 -8.91
CA PHE A 60 12.68 2.15 -8.61
C PHE A 60 13.03 3.50 -9.27
N ASN A 61 14.31 3.77 -9.58
CA ASN A 61 14.68 4.99 -10.29
C ASN A 61 14.21 4.96 -11.75
N SER A 62 14.40 3.85 -12.45
CA SER A 62 13.91 3.68 -13.81
C SER A 62 12.37 3.63 -13.83
N ALA A 63 11.75 2.96 -12.85
CA ALA A 63 10.31 2.94 -12.71
C ALA A 63 9.73 4.37 -12.59
N LEU A 64 10.28 5.17 -11.69
CA LEU A 64 9.84 6.56 -11.48
C LEU A 64 10.00 7.41 -12.74
N LYS A 65 11.11 7.25 -13.49
CA LYS A 65 11.33 7.94 -14.76
C LYS A 65 10.22 7.63 -15.78
N GLU A 66 9.84 6.36 -15.91
CA GLU A 66 8.78 5.95 -16.83
C GLU A 66 7.41 6.44 -16.36
N PHE A 67 7.10 6.35 -15.08
CA PHE A 67 5.84 6.88 -14.54
C PHE A 67 5.73 8.40 -14.72
N MET A 68 6.81 9.16 -14.51
CA MET A 68 6.83 10.59 -14.78
C MET A 68 6.72 10.91 -16.28
N ALA A 69 7.13 10.00 -17.17
CA ALA A 69 6.87 10.13 -18.61
C ALA A 69 5.39 9.91 -18.93
N ALA A 70 4.76 8.92 -18.29
CA ALA A 70 3.32 8.67 -18.40
C ALA A 70 2.49 9.86 -17.87
N GLU A 71 2.88 10.45 -16.73
CA GLU A 71 2.21 11.59 -16.11
C GLU A 71 2.20 12.84 -16.99
N ARG A 72 3.29 13.09 -17.73
CA ARG A 72 3.38 14.21 -18.70
C ARG A 72 2.39 14.08 -19.85
N ILE A 73 1.98 12.85 -20.17
CA ILE A 73 0.99 12.60 -21.22
C ILE A 73 -0.44 12.74 -20.64
N SER A 74 -0.67 12.17 -19.45
CA SER A 74 -1.96 12.24 -18.75
C SER A 74 -1.75 12.15 -17.25
N SER A 75 -2.16 13.21 -16.53
CA SER A 75 -2.08 13.32 -15.08
C SER A 75 -3.34 12.85 -14.34
N ASP A 76 -4.36 12.37 -15.05
CA ASP A 76 -5.67 12.03 -14.47
C ASP A 76 -5.87 10.50 -14.32
N ASN A 77 -4.80 9.79 -13.97
CA ASN A 77 -4.82 8.35 -13.77
C ASN A 77 -4.47 7.98 -12.33
N ALA A 78 -5.45 7.47 -11.58
CA ALA A 78 -5.30 7.11 -10.18
C ALA A 78 -4.22 6.03 -9.95
N GLU A 79 -4.15 5.05 -10.85
CA GLU A 79 -3.18 3.96 -10.77
C GLU A 79 -1.75 4.46 -10.98
N LEU A 80 -1.56 5.43 -11.88
CA LEU A 80 -0.27 6.06 -12.11
C LEU A 80 0.25 6.76 -10.85
N HIS A 81 -0.56 7.59 -10.21
CA HIS A 81 -0.20 8.26 -8.96
C HIS A 81 0.06 7.27 -7.82
N TYR A 82 -0.70 6.18 -7.75
CA TYR A 82 -0.43 5.09 -6.80
C TYR A 82 0.97 4.49 -7.02
N TYR A 83 1.38 4.19 -8.26
CA TYR A 83 2.73 3.65 -8.52
C TYR A 83 3.85 4.68 -8.28
N ILE A 84 3.64 5.95 -8.60
CA ILE A 84 4.58 7.02 -8.28
C ILE A 84 4.75 7.11 -6.76
N GLY A 85 3.65 7.11 -6.02
CA GLY A 85 3.63 7.10 -4.56
C GLY A 85 4.39 5.91 -3.97
N ALA A 86 4.19 4.70 -4.52
CA ALA A 86 4.90 3.50 -4.10
C ALA A 86 6.41 3.58 -4.37
N CYS A 87 6.83 4.20 -5.48
CA CYS A 87 8.24 4.47 -5.75
C CYS A 87 8.84 5.45 -4.73
N PHE A 88 8.14 6.56 -4.41
CA PHE A 88 8.60 7.51 -3.40
C PHE A 88 8.66 6.87 -2.01
N TYR A 89 7.66 6.07 -1.64
CA TYR A 89 7.65 5.34 -0.38
C TYR A 89 8.88 4.43 -0.24
N THR A 90 9.19 3.64 -1.27
CA THR A 90 10.37 2.76 -1.27
C THR A 90 11.69 3.55 -1.14
N LYS A 91 11.72 4.79 -1.64
CA LYS A 91 12.87 5.71 -1.52
C LYS A 91 12.88 6.47 -0.19
N ARG A 92 11.95 6.21 0.73
CA ARG A 92 11.79 6.90 2.03
C ARG A 92 11.45 8.39 1.90
N LEU A 93 10.94 8.81 0.75
CA LEU A 93 10.43 10.15 0.48
C LEU A 93 8.95 10.23 0.89
N LEU A 94 8.72 10.22 2.22
CA LEU A 94 7.38 10.02 2.79
C LEU A 94 6.39 11.14 2.45
N ASN A 95 6.85 12.39 2.40
CA ASN A 95 5.96 13.52 2.06
C ASN A 95 5.52 13.46 0.58
N GLU A 96 6.43 13.11 -0.32
CA GLU A 96 6.15 12.90 -1.74
C GLU A 96 5.19 11.73 -1.93
N ALA A 97 5.45 10.61 -1.27
CA ALA A 97 4.58 9.44 -1.30
C ALA A 97 3.16 9.77 -0.84
N ALA A 98 3.02 10.50 0.28
CA ALA A 98 1.71 10.91 0.79
C ALA A 98 0.92 11.75 -0.23
N ARG A 99 1.57 12.72 -0.88
CA ARG A 99 0.91 13.57 -1.91
C ARG A 99 0.40 12.74 -3.08
N GLU A 100 1.21 11.79 -3.56
CA GLU A 100 0.84 10.97 -4.70
C GLU A 100 -0.31 10.00 -4.35
N PHE A 101 -0.27 9.36 -3.18
CA PHE A 101 -1.39 8.52 -2.73
C PHE A 101 -2.67 9.34 -2.50
N GLN A 102 -2.57 10.55 -1.96
CA GLN A 102 -3.71 11.47 -1.85
C GLN A 102 -4.28 11.80 -3.24
N ARG A 103 -3.41 12.08 -4.23
CA ARG A 103 -3.85 12.34 -5.60
C ARG A 103 -4.55 11.12 -6.22
N ALA A 104 -4.02 9.91 -6.00
CA ALA A 104 -4.67 8.67 -6.43
C ALA A 104 -6.09 8.52 -5.83
N ILE A 105 -6.26 8.85 -4.55
CA ILE A 105 -7.54 8.80 -3.83
C ILE A 105 -8.50 9.90 -4.33
N GLU A 106 -8.02 11.10 -4.64
CA GLU A 106 -8.85 12.17 -5.23
C GLU A 106 -9.46 11.72 -6.55
N LEU A 107 -8.67 11.04 -7.39
CA LEU A 107 -9.09 10.52 -8.68
C LEU A 107 -9.99 9.28 -8.58
N LYS A 108 -9.76 8.43 -7.57
CA LYS A 108 -10.53 7.21 -7.31
C LYS A 108 -10.81 7.07 -5.81
N LYS A 109 -11.97 7.58 -5.36
CA LYS A 109 -12.32 7.65 -3.92
C LYS A 109 -12.25 6.32 -3.17
N ASN A 110 -12.67 5.21 -3.78
CA ASN A 110 -12.67 3.88 -3.16
C ASN A 110 -11.41 3.07 -3.53
N TYR A 111 -10.24 3.70 -3.55
CA TYR A 111 -8.98 3.04 -3.90
C TYR A 111 -8.32 2.48 -2.62
N SER A 112 -8.75 1.28 -2.20
CA SER A 112 -8.33 0.65 -0.94
C SER A 112 -6.82 0.50 -0.81
N GLU A 113 -6.12 0.13 -1.89
CA GLU A 113 -4.67 -0.01 -1.90
C GLU A 113 -3.98 1.34 -1.65
N ALA A 114 -4.48 2.41 -2.26
CA ALA A 114 -3.93 3.76 -2.05
C ALA A 114 -4.18 4.25 -0.61
N HIS A 115 -5.37 4.01 -0.07
CA HIS A 115 -5.68 4.28 1.35
C HIS A 115 -4.76 3.48 2.28
N ASN A 116 -4.57 2.18 2.05
CA ASN A 116 -3.67 1.36 2.88
C ASN A 116 -2.21 1.85 2.83
N TYR A 117 -1.70 2.20 1.65
CA TYR A 117 -0.35 2.75 1.54
C TYR A 117 -0.23 4.14 2.17
N LEU A 118 -1.22 5.03 2.01
CA LEU A 118 -1.23 6.33 2.67
C LEU A 118 -1.25 6.17 4.19
N GLY A 119 -2.06 5.24 4.71
CA GLY A 119 -2.05 4.87 6.12
C GLY A 119 -0.68 4.39 6.58
N THR A 120 0.00 3.57 5.78
CA THR A 120 1.37 3.09 6.08
C THR A 120 2.38 4.24 6.08
N VAL A 121 2.26 5.19 5.14
CA VAL A 121 3.09 6.42 5.14
C VAL A 121 2.86 7.23 6.41
N TYR A 122 1.61 7.46 6.80
CA TYR A 122 1.31 8.19 8.03
C TYR A 122 1.80 7.47 9.28
N LEU A 123 1.74 6.13 9.31
CA LEU A 123 2.29 5.32 10.38
C LEU A 123 3.80 5.51 10.54
N GLU A 124 4.56 5.52 9.43
CA GLU A 124 5.99 5.81 9.44
C GLU A 124 6.34 7.26 9.81
N MET A 125 5.41 8.18 9.54
CA MET A 125 5.51 9.58 9.99
C MET A 125 5.05 9.77 11.46
N GLU A 126 4.72 8.67 12.17
CA GLU A 126 4.18 8.66 13.54
C GLU A 126 2.84 9.39 13.71
N ARG A 127 2.13 9.59 12.59
CA ARG A 127 0.79 10.22 12.57
C ARG A 127 -0.29 9.15 12.71
N TYR A 128 -0.35 8.51 13.88
CA TYR A 128 -1.12 7.29 14.10
C TYR A 128 -2.63 7.46 13.87
N ASP A 129 -3.22 8.59 14.27
CA ASP A 129 -4.64 8.83 14.05
C ASP A 129 -5.01 8.97 12.57
N LEU A 130 -4.16 9.63 11.79
CA LEU A 130 -4.34 9.71 10.34
C LEU A 130 -4.17 8.34 9.68
N ALA A 131 -3.18 7.57 10.13
CA ALA A 131 -2.95 6.20 9.64
C ALA A 131 -4.19 5.32 9.88
N ILE A 132 -4.75 5.34 11.07
CA ILE A 132 -5.96 4.58 11.45
C ILE A 132 -7.12 4.98 10.54
N GLY A 133 -7.36 6.27 10.33
CA GLY A 133 -8.44 6.75 9.46
C GLY A 133 -8.28 6.25 8.01
N GLU A 134 -7.07 6.24 7.47
CA GLU A 134 -6.82 5.75 6.12
C GLU A 134 -7.02 4.22 6.03
N PHE A 135 -6.62 3.46 7.05
CA PHE A 135 -6.88 2.00 7.08
C PHE A 135 -8.38 1.70 7.19
N GLU A 136 -9.16 2.49 7.93
CA GLU A 136 -10.61 2.39 7.97
C GLU A 136 -11.24 2.64 6.60
N GLN A 137 -10.74 3.65 5.85
CA GLN A 137 -11.19 3.89 4.47
C GLN A 137 -10.84 2.71 3.54
N ALA A 138 -9.64 2.15 3.64
CA ALA A 138 -9.27 0.96 2.87
C ALA A 138 -10.23 -0.22 3.14
N LEU A 139 -10.60 -0.43 4.40
CA LEU A 139 -11.47 -1.52 4.86
C LEU A 139 -12.95 -1.28 4.60
N SER A 140 -13.38 -0.05 4.28
CA SER A 140 -14.76 0.29 3.95
C SER A 140 -15.23 -0.36 2.65
N ASN A 141 -14.31 -0.68 1.76
CA ASN A 141 -14.57 -1.37 0.51
C ASN A 141 -14.65 -2.89 0.74
N VAL A 142 -15.83 -3.47 0.56
CA VAL A 142 -16.08 -4.91 0.81
C VAL A 142 -15.36 -5.85 -0.15
N VAL A 143 -14.90 -5.34 -1.31
CA VAL A 143 -14.16 -6.12 -2.32
C VAL A 143 -12.65 -5.88 -2.24
N TYR A 144 -12.16 -5.29 -1.16
CA TYR A 144 -10.72 -5.12 -0.95
C TYR A 144 -10.04 -6.48 -0.81
N GLU A 145 -9.01 -6.73 -1.65
CA GLU A 145 -8.41 -8.07 -1.79
C GLU A 145 -7.49 -8.48 -0.62
N THR A 146 -6.95 -7.53 0.12
CA THR A 146 -5.98 -7.79 1.21
C THR A 146 -6.36 -7.12 2.52
N PRO A 147 -7.57 -7.39 3.06
CA PRO A 147 -8.04 -6.72 4.27
C PRO A 147 -7.21 -7.08 5.52
N SER A 148 -6.62 -8.28 5.59
CA SER A 148 -5.73 -8.65 6.70
C SER A 148 -4.50 -7.75 6.79
N LEU A 149 -3.97 -7.28 5.65
CA LEU A 149 -2.84 -6.37 5.64
C LEU A 149 -3.20 -5.00 6.26
N ALA A 150 -4.34 -4.42 5.86
CA ALA A 150 -4.81 -3.16 6.43
C ALA A 150 -5.16 -3.29 7.92
N LEU A 151 -5.80 -4.40 8.32
CA LEU A 151 -6.10 -4.70 9.72
C LEU A 151 -4.82 -4.87 10.56
N ASN A 152 -3.82 -5.58 10.05
CA ASN A 152 -2.52 -5.70 10.71
C ASN A 152 -1.84 -4.32 10.90
N ASN A 153 -1.82 -3.50 9.85
CA ASN A 153 -1.23 -2.18 9.89
C ASN A 153 -1.98 -1.25 10.86
N MET A 154 -3.32 -1.33 10.86
CA MET A 154 -4.16 -0.59 11.82
C MET A 154 -3.92 -1.07 13.25
N GLY A 155 -3.78 -2.38 13.48
CA GLY A 155 -3.38 -2.94 14.76
C GLY A 155 -2.03 -2.40 15.22
N TRP A 156 -1.05 -2.34 14.32
CA TRP A 156 0.26 -1.76 14.60
C TRP A 156 0.20 -0.27 14.93
N ALA A 157 -0.66 0.50 14.24
CA ALA A 157 -0.89 1.91 14.56
C ALA A 157 -1.46 2.09 15.97
N TYR A 158 -2.46 1.28 16.35
CA TYR A 158 -2.99 1.27 17.72
C TYR A 158 -1.93 0.86 18.76
N TYR A 159 -1.13 -0.15 18.46
CA TYR A 159 -0.01 -0.56 19.31
C TYR A 159 0.98 0.58 19.54
N LYS A 160 1.42 1.26 18.49
CA LYS A 160 2.32 2.41 18.56
C LYS A 160 1.72 3.60 19.32
N LYS A 161 0.42 3.73 19.30
CA LYS A 161 -0.35 4.73 20.08
C LYS A 161 -0.51 4.34 21.55
N GLY A 162 -0.17 3.11 21.95
CA GLY A 162 -0.35 2.59 23.29
C GLY A 162 -1.75 2.00 23.55
N ASP A 163 -2.62 1.92 22.53
CA ASP A 163 -3.95 1.33 22.65
C ASP A 163 -3.94 -0.18 22.35
N MET A 164 -3.43 -0.95 23.35
CA MET A 164 -3.27 -2.40 23.22
C MET A 164 -4.59 -3.12 22.97
N LYS A 165 -5.68 -2.64 23.57
CA LYS A 165 -7.01 -3.24 23.40
C LYS A 165 -7.47 -3.19 21.94
N ASN A 166 -7.38 -2.04 21.29
CA ASN A 166 -7.76 -1.91 19.90
C ASN A 166 -6.73 -2.58 18.98
N ALA A 167 -5.43 -2.56 19.32
CA ALA A 167 -4.41 -3.31 18.57
C ALA A 167 -4.76 -4.79 18.48
N LEU A 168 -4.99 -5.46 19.62
CA LEU A 168 -5.36 -6.87 19.70
C LEU A 168 -6.65 -7.17 18.95
N LYS A 169 -7.66 -6.29 19.07
CA LYS A 169 -8.90 -6.42 18.31
C LYS A 169 -8.65 -6.48 16.79
N GLN A 170 -7.79 -5.59 16.25
CA GLN A 170 -7.51 -5.56 14.83
C GLN A 170 -6.75 -6.83 14.37
N TYR A 171 -5.77 -7.30 15.16
CA TYR A 171 -5.04 -8.54 14.85
C TYR A 171 -5.98 -9.75 14.82
N HIS A 172 -6.87 -9.90 15.80
CA HIS A 172 -7.88 -10.97 15.80
C HIS A 172 -8.81 -10.88 14.58
N MET A 173 -9.23 -9.66 14.22
CA MET A 173 -10.04 -9.47 13.01
C MET A 173 -9.28 -9.85 11.74
N ALA A 174 -7.98 -9.56 11.65
CA ALA A 174 -7.14 -9.93 10.52
C ALA A 174 -7.06 -11.45 10.35
N ILE A 175 -6.81 -12.19 11.44
CA ILE A 175 -6.74 -13.65 11.45
C ILE A 175 -8.09 -14.27 11.07
N THR A 176 -9.19 -13.75 11.66
CA THR A 176 -10.54 -14.28 11.39
C THR A 176 -10.98 -14.04 9.95
N ARG A 177 -10.60 -12.90 9.37
CA ARG A 177 -11.04 -12.52 8.02
C ARG A 177 -10.27 -13.24 6.93
N GLU A 178 -8.99 -13.55 7.15
CA GLU A 178 -8.12 -14.29 6.23
C GLU A 178 -7.28 -15.32 7.00
N PRO A 179 -7.86 -16.47 7.38
CA PRO A 179 -7.19 -17.47 8.21
C PRO A 179 -6.03 -18.19 7.50
N GLU A 180 -5.92 -18.06 6.19
CA GLU A 180 -4.82 -18.60 5.37
C GLU A 180 -3.92 -17.50 4.78
N SER A 181 -3.94 -16.29 5.35
CA SER A 181 -3.16 -15.18 4.86
C SER A 181 -1.65 -15.47 4.97
N ILE A 182 -0.91 -15.16 3.91
CA ILE A 182 0.55 -15.28 3.89
C ILE A 182 1.25 -14.43 4.97
N ILE A 183 0.57 -13.42 5.50
CA ILE A 183 1.10 -12.56 6.56
C ILE A 183 0.72 -13.00 7.99
N LEU A 184 0.08 -14.18 8.17
CA LEU A 184 -0.25 -14.68 9.51
C LEU A 184 0.93 -14.67 10.46
N PRO A 185 2.15 -15.12 10.08
CA PRO A 185 3.29 -15.08 10.99
C PRO A 185 3.62 -13.67 11.49
N LEU A 186 3.45 -12.65 10.63
CA LEU A 186 3.63 -11.25 10.99
C LEU A 186 2.53 -10.79 11.96
N ILE A 187 1.27 -11.16 11.71
CA ILE A 187 0.14 -10.79 12.57
C ILE A 187 0.33 -11.39 13.96
N TYR A 188 0.65 -12.68 14.06
CA TYR A 188 0.91 -13.36 15.33
C TYR A 188 2.11 -12.74 16.07
N ASN A 189 3.21 -12.41 15.37
CA ASN A 189 4.35 -11.71 15.96
C ASN A 189 3.94 -10.35 16.55
N ASN A 190 3.18 -9.54 15.82
CA ASN A 190 2.72 -8.24 16.29
C ASN A 190 1.73 -8.38 17.45
N MET A 191 0.85 -9.38 17.40
CA MET A 191 -0.08 -9.71 18.48
C MET A 191 0.66 -10.14 19.75
N GLY A 192 1.68 -10.98 19.63
CA GLY A 192 2.54 -11.40 20.74
C GLY A 192 3.24 -10.21 21.39
N ARG A 193 3.75 -9.27 20.60
CA ARG A 193 4.36 -8.03 21.12
C ARG A 193 3.35 -7.17 21.87
N ALA A 194 2.13 -7.05 21.36
CA ALA A 194 1.06 -6.31 22.04
C ALA A 194 0.67 -6.96 23.38
N TYR A 195 0.56 -8.30 23.44
CA TYR A 195 0.33 -9.01 24.68
C TYR A 195 1.48 -8.84 25.69
N LEU A 196 2.73 -8.90 25.20
CA LEU A 196 3.91 -8.76 26.05
C LEU A 196 3.98 -7.34 26.66
N GLU A 197 3.64 -6.31 25.91
CA GLU A 197 3.56 -4.93 26.40
C GLU A 197 2.41 -4.74 27.39
N HIS A 198 1.31 -5.45 27.18
CA HIS A 198 0.18 -5.49 28.13
C HIS A 198 0.43 -6.36 29.36
N ASN A 199 1.63 -6.96 29.47
CA ASN A 199 2.05 -7.88 30.52
C ASN A 199 1.25 -9.20 30.56
N ASP A 200 0.63 -9.59 29.46
CA ASP A 200 -0.06 -10.88 29.30
C ASP A 200 0.92 -11.90 28.68
N VAL A 201 1.85 -12.37 29.53
CA VAL A 201 3.00 -13.17 29.09
C VAL A 201 2.57 -14.51 28.49
N ASP A 202 1.53 -15.14 29.02
CA ASP A 202 1.07 -16.45 28.52
C ASP A 202 0.47 -16.33 27.12
N GLN A 203 -0.34 -15.31 26.86
CA GLN A 203 -0.87 -15.04 25.53
C GLN A 203 0.22 -14.62 24.55
N ALA A 204 1.23 -13.87 25.02
CA ALA A 204 2.38 -13.52 24.19
C ALA A 204 3.14 -14.77 23.74
N ILE A 205 3.41 -15.71 24.65
CA ILE A 205 4.06 -16.98 24.32
C ILE A 205 3.27 -17.73 23.26
N SER A 206 1.95 -17.91 23.47
CA SER A 206 1.09 -18.59 22.48
C SER A 206 1.16 -17.93 21.10
N ALA A 207 1.05 -16.62 21.05
CA ALA A 207 1.09 -15.89 19.78
C ALA A 207 2.44 -16.02 19.05
N PHE A 208 3.58 -16.01 19.79
CA PHE A 208 4.89 -16.23 19.16
C PHE A 208 5.10 -17.68 18.73
N GLU A 209 4.54 -18.65 19.45
CA GLU A 209 4.53 -20.06 19.06
C GLU A 209 3.71 -20.22 17.76
N ASP A 210 2.50 -19.64 17.67
CA ASP A 210 1.68 -19.64 16.44
C ASP A 210 2.43 -19.00 15.26
N ALA A 211 3.19 -17.91 15.50
CA ALA A 211 4.01 -17.29 14.45
C ALA A 211 5.11 -18.22 13.95
N LEU A 212 5.74 -18.97 14.85
CA LEU A 212 6.80 -19.93 14.53
C LEU A 212 6.27 -21.23 13.92
N ASP A 213 5.07 -21.65 14.29
CA ASP A 213 4.41 -22.81 13.66
C ASP A 213 4.08 -22.49 12.19
N ALA A 214 3.60 -21.26 11.91
CA ALA A 214 3.35 -20.80 10.55
C ALA A 214 4.61 -20.51 9.75
N ALA A 215 5.71 -20.08 10.40
CA ALA A 215 6.99 -19.76 9.76
C ALA A 215 8.19 -20.06 10.70
N PRO A 216 8.68 -21.32 10.77
CA PRO A 216 9.69 -21.77 11.75
C PRO A 216 11.05 -21.09 11.66
N THR A 217 11.37 -20.46 10.53
CA THR A 217 12.67 -19.82 10.29
C THR A 217 12.74 -18.36 10.71
N LEU A 218 11.62 -17.77 11.17
CA LEU A 218 11.58 -16.37 11.57
C LEU A 218 12.36 -16.16 12.89
N ILE A 219 13.27 -15.18 12.86
CA ILE A 219 14.13 -14.88 14.03
C ILE A 219 13.43 -13.95 15.01
N GLU A 220 12.65 -12.97 14.53
CA GLU A 220 11.99 -11.99 15.40
C GLU A 220 10.99 -12.62 16.38
N PRO A 221 10.02 -13.46 15.96
CA PRO A 221 9.13 -14.15 16.91
C PRO A 221 9.90 -15.02 17.90
N ARG A 222 10.99 -15.68 17.47
CA ARG A 222 11.84 -16.51 18.32
C ARG A 222 12.54 -15.69 19.40
N TYR A 223 13.05 -14.53 19.05
CA TYR A 223 13.64 -13.61 20.00
C TYR A 223 12.61 -13.20 21.08
N TRP A 224 11.44 -12.74 20.66
CA TRP A 224 10.40 -12.30 21.57
C TRP A 224 9.81 -13.45 22.41
N LEU A 225 9.76 -14.67 21.87
CA LEU A 225 9.43 -15.88 22.63
C LEU A 225 10.45 -16.12 23.74
N GLY A 226 11.74 -16.01 23.43
CA GLY A 226 12.81 -16.10 24.43
C GLY A 226 12.66 -15.06 25.54
N ILE A 227 12.39 -13.79 25.19
CA ILE A 227 12.12 -12.71 26.15
C ILE A 227 10.86 -12.99 26.98
N SER A 228 9.81 -13.55 26.36
CA SER A 228 8.59 -13.94 27.08
C SER A 228 8.86 -15.01 28.12
N TYR A 229 9.70 -16.01 27.81
CA TYR A 229 10.13 -17.01 28.78
C TYR A 229 11.01 -16.43 29.88
N VAL A 230 11.86 -15.42 29.59
CA VAL A 230 12.59 -14.68 30.63
C VAL A 230 11.60 -14.01 31.60
N ARG A 231 10.59 -13.31 31.08
CA ARG A 231 9.56 -12.65 31.92
C ARG A 231 8.75 -13.67 32.74
N LYS A 232 8.52 -14.86 32.20
CA LYS A 232 7.81 -15.96 32.87
C LYS A 232 8.65 -16.65 33.95
N GLY A 233 9.96 -16.44 33.95
CA GLY A 233 10.92 -17.13 34.87
C GLY A 233 11.32 -18.53 34.36
N ASP A 234 11.00 -18.89 33.14
CA ASP A 234 11.38 -20.17 32.53
C ASP A 234 12.75 -20.05 31.82
N ALA A 235 13.79 -20.10 32.64
CA ALA A 235 15.16 -19.94 32.16
C ALA A 235 15.58 -21.03 31.16
N GLN A 236 15.04 -22.26 31.26
CA GLN A 236 15.41 -23.36 30.37
C GLN A 236 14.91 -23.09 28.96
N ARG A 237 13.63 -22.75 28.81
CA ARG A 237 13.05 -22.42 27.49
C ARG A 237 13.62 -21.11 26.95
N ALA A 238 13.80 -20.08 27.77
CA ALA A 238 14.45 -18.83 27.39
C ALA A 238 15.82 -19.05 26.75
N VAL A 239 16.69 -19.83 27.40
CA VAL A 239 18.04 -20.15 26.92
C VAL A 239 17.99 -20.89 25.58
N ARG A 240 17.06 -21.81 25.39
CA ARG A 240 16.91 -22.55 24.14
C ARG A 240 16.60 -21.59 22.97
N GLU A 241 15.59 -20.74 23.14
CA GLU A 241 15.13 -19.83 22.05
C GLU A 241 16.19 -18.75 21.76
N LEU A 242 16.76 -18.13 22.80
CA LEU A 242 17.78 -17.09 22.62
C LEU A 242 19.08 -17.64 21.99
N ARG A 243 19.49 -18.89 22.32
CA ARG A 243 20.61 -19.54 21.61
C ARG A 243 20.35 -19.72 20.13
N ALA A 244 19.14 -20.09 19.74
CA ALA A 244 18.77 -20.22 18.34
C ALA A 244 18.87 -18.86 17.61
N VAL A 245 18.47 -17.76 18.27
CA VAL A 245 18.62 -16.39 17.72
C VAL A 245 20.10 -16.05 17.48
N VAL A 246 20.96 -16.26 18.49
CA VAL A 246 22.41 -16.01 18.38
C VAL A 246 23.05 -16.87 17.30
N SER A 247 22.64 -18.15 17.20
CA SER A 247 23.17 -19.07 16.19
C SER A 247 22.78 -18.65 14.76
N ALA A 248 21.64 -17.98 14.58
CA ALA A 248 21.20 -17.50 13.28
C ALA A 248 22.00 -16.27 12.79
N ASN A 249 22.25 -15.30 13.67
CA ASN A 249 23.09 -14.13 13.39
C ASN A 249 23.50 -13.42 14.68
N ALA A 250 24.68 -13.76 15.20
CA ALA A 250 25.22 -13.18 16.44
C ALA A 250 25.54 -11.68 16.32
N GLU A 251 25.85 -11.18 15.12
CA GLU A 251 26.25 -9.79 14.90
C GLU A 251 25.04 -8.86 14.66
N SER A 252 23.85 -9.39 14.48
CA SER A 252 22.63 -8.58 14.40
C SER A 252 22.30 -7.97 15.77
N GLU A 253 21.56 -6.85 15.76
CA GLU A 253 21.07 -6.24 17.01
C GLU A 253 20.30 -7.25 17.88
N MET A 254 19.41 -8.06 17.29
CA MET A 254 18.70 -9.11 18.03
C MET A 254 19.65 -10.19 18.56
N GLY A 255 20.67 -10.58 17.77
CA GLY A 255 21.68 -11.55 18.18
C GLY A 255 22.50 -11.06 19.38
N MET A 256 22.94 -9.80 19.33
CA MET A 256 23.67 -9.17 20.44
C MET A 256 22.81 -9.07 21.70
N ASN A 257 21.56 -8.62 21.57
CA ASN A 257 20.62 -8.53 22.68
C ASN A 257 20.31 -9.93 23.26
N ALA A 258 20.13 -10.94 22.41
CA ALA A 258 19.93 -12.32 22.85
C ALA A 258 21.15 -12.88 23.58
N ALA A 259 22.37 -12.58 23.12
CA ALA A 259 23.61 -12.99 23.80
C ALA A 259 23.74 -12.36 25.19
N GLU A 260 23.37 -11.10 25.35
CA GLU A 260 23.38 -10.43 26.67
C GLU A 260 22.38 -11.08 27.64
N HIS A 261 21.14 -11.37 27.17
CA HIS A 261 20.18 -12.11 27.99
C HIS A 261 20.71 -13.51 28.40
N LEU A 262 21.37 -14.21 27.46
CA LEU A 262 21.98 -15.51 27.75
C LEU A 262 23.08 -15.39 28.79
N ARG A 263 23.93 -14.37 28.73
CA ARG A 263 25.00 -14.11 29.72
C ARG A 263 24.40 -13.95 31.12
N ILE A 264 23.33 -13.16 31.24
CA ILE A 264 22.62 -12.94 32.50
C ILE A 264 22.02 -14.26 33.06
N LEU A 265 21.30 -15.00 32.17
CA LEU A 265 20.62 -16.24 32.60
C LEU A 265 21.57 -17.39 32.97
N THR A 266 22.74 -17.44 32.33
CA THR A 266 23.70 -18.57 32.57
C THR A 266 24.83 -18.25 33.53
N GLY A 267 24.97 -16.98 33.96
CA GLY A 267 26.06 -16.55 34.82
C GLY A 267 27.45 -16.67 34.19
N LYS A 268 27.53 -16.80 32.84
CA LYS A 268 28.81 -16.92 32.12
C LYS A 268 29.21 -15.55 31.58
N ASN A 269 30.40 -15.09 31.96
CA ASN A 269 31.06 -13.90 31.37
C ASN A 269 31.59 -14.21 29.98
#